data_1ccede2cf806528675d5d31cf17ce561
#
_entry.id   1ccede2cf806528675d5d31cf17ce561
#
_cell.length_a   1.000
_cell.length_b   1.000
_cell.length_c   1.000
_cell.angle_alpha   90.00
_cell.angle_beta   90.00
_cell.angle_gamma   90.00
#
_symmetry.space_group_name_H-M   'P 1'
#
loop_
_entity.id
_entity.type
_entity.pdbx_description
1 polymer ?
#
loop_
_entity_poly.entity_id
_entity_poly.type
_entity_poly.pdbx_seq_one_letter_code
_entity_poly.pdbx_strand_id
1 'polypeptide(L)'
;MKNWKLLRMIVVSAVTVSSLLLSGGSALGIETAESHNSIMKELQDIPFDARSNNGVEMLGEAVSGVKGKFEKGTSEDKVILLGEVYEAEPNDTFDFADPVNLGDYVIGSFGWSKDIDIFEIEIESKQDLGLVGTQESYYNDLGFILVDAYYNAMEPDEAALEDGAKALVYNDVNPGTYYIFAADLLENGGGGLYALAAFSLEEDVPYYDNILRISGNNRYETAVEISNMGWPAGADTVILARDITFPDALAGAPLAYQKDAPILLNPKNTLHKAVKAQIKNLGASNVIILGGTGAILSDVEKELSEEMGLNVRRIGGKSRYDTAAKIAAELGGYNKAVIAFGGNFPDALSVAPYAAENGLPILLSEKDSLPRETQSALKNVNNTVVVGGTSVITANVFSQLKSKNPQRIAGKDRYDTSVRIAKSLPMSSDMVTVATGENFADALTGSVLAAKYSEPIILVEKNRVPGTVENYLKQQVPPFYTILGGEAAVSNNVLNKLATY
;
A
#
# COMPACT_ATOMS: atom_id res chain seq x y z
N MET A 1 -17.22 -15.00 17.91
CA MET A 1 -17.87 -14.40 16.73
C MET A 1 -17.17 -13.11 16.21
N LYS A 2 -16.04 -12.67 16.79
CA LYS A 2 -15.31 -11.46 16.35
C LYS A 2 -14.24 -11.70 15.27
N ASN A 3 -13.69 -12.90 15.16
CA ASN A 3 -12.59 -13.23 14.23
C ASN A 3 -13.05 -13.55 12.79
N TRP A 4 -14.34 -13.54 12.52
CA TRP A 4 -14.91 -13.94 11.21
C TRP A 4 -14.88 -12.85 10.15
N LYS A 5 -14.74 -11.57 10.53
CA LYS A 5 -14.67 -10.46 9.54
C LYS A 5 -13.28 -10.30 8.94
N LEU A 6 -12.23 -10.50 9.74
CA LEU A 6 -10.85 -10.47 9.24
C LEU A 6 -10.56 -11.67 8.32
N LEU A 7 -11.07 -12.85 8.69
CA LEU A 7 -10.92 -14.08 7.89
C LEU A 7 -11.70 -14.02 6.56
N ARG A 8 -12.80 -13.26 6.47
CA ARG A 8 -13.54 -13.08 5.22
C ARG A 8 -12.84 -12.21 4.19
N MET A 9 -11.96 -11.30 4.59
CA MET A 9 -11.18 -10.47 3.67
C MET A 9 -10.05 -11.25 3.00
N ILE A 10 -9.52 -12.29 3.65
CA ILE A 10 -8.42 -13.11 3.12
C ILE A 10 -8.91 -14.27 2.25
N VAL A 11 -10.13 -14.77 2.46
CA VAL A 11 -10.65 -16.00 1.80
C VAL A 11 -11.50 -15.71 0.55
N VAL A 12 -11.90 -14.46 0.29
CA VAL A 12 -12.77 -14.14 -0.87
C VAL A 12 -11.96 -13.92 -2.17
N SER A 13 -10.63 -13.78 -2.12
CA SER A 13 -9.78 -13.60 -3.31
C SER A 13 -9.40 -14.90 -4.05
N ALA A 14 -9.60 -16.07 -3.45
CA ALA A 14 -9.09 -17.34 -3.98
C ALA A 14 -10.03 -18.09 -4.95
N VAL A 15 -11.15 -17.54 -5.36
CA VAL A 15 -12.10 -18.24 -6.23
C VAL A 15 -12.66 -17.29 -7.31
N THR A 16 -11.86 -16.88 -8.26
CA THR A 16 -12.30 -16.59 -9.65
C THR A 16 -11.13 -16.07 -10.50
N VAL A 17 -10.29 -16.94 -11.02
CA VAL A 17 -9.64 -16.67 -12.32
C VAL A 17 -9.55 -18.00 -13.07
N SER A 18 -10.52 -18.23 -13.91
CA SER A 18 -10.38 -19.18 -15.02
C SER A 18 -10.72 -18.42 -16.29
N SER A 19 -9.84 -18.55 -17.26
CA SER A 19 -9.98 -18.19 -18.66
C SER A 19 -9.52 -16.79 -19.09
N LEU A 20 -8.32 -16.76 -19.65
CA LEU A 20 -8.09 -16.26 -21.02
C LEU A 20 -6.68 -16.68 -21.46
N LEU A 21 -6.62 -17.73 -22.25
CA LEU A 21 -5.46 -18.12 -23.03
C LEU A 21 -5.51 -17.41 -24.38
N LEU A 22 -4.39 -16.90 -24.89
CA LEU A 22 -3.83 -17.31 -26.18
C LEU A 22 -2.70 -16.36 -26.65
N SER A 23 -1.59 -17.02 -26.88
CA SER A 23 -0.68 -16.92 -28.02
C SER A 23 0.41 -15.87 -28.05
N GLY A 24 1.60 -16.37 -28.21
CA GLY A 24 2.52 -15.88 -29.19
C GLY A 24 3.96 -15.73 -28.71
N GLY A 25 4.71 -16.76 -28.93
CA GLY A 25 6.07 -16.98 -28.55
C GLY A 25 7.13 -16.34 -29.42
N SER A 26 8.27 -16.59 -28.97
CA SER A 26 9.59 -16.83 -29.58
C SER A 26 10.61 -15.70 -29.61
N ALA A 27 11.71 -16.08 -29.01
CA ALA A 27 13.10 -15.86 -29.37
C ALA A 27 13.78 -14.59 -28.85
N LEU A 28 14.35 -14.75 -27.66
CA LEU A 28 15.66 -14.19 -27.30
C LEU A 28 16.20 -15.04 -26.15
N GLY A 29 16.95 -16.11 -26.44
CA GLY A 29 17.31 -16.97 -25.37
C GLY A 29 18.41 -17.98 -25.69
N ILE A 30 19.66 -17.58 -25.83
CA ILE A 30 20.80 -18.50 -25.85
C ILE A 30 21.67 -18.36 -24.59
N GLU A 31 21.79 -17.19 -24.00
CA GLU A 31 22.52 -17.01 -22.73
C GLU A 31 21.72 -17.42 -21.48
N THR A 32 20.40 -17.39 -21.52
CA THR A 32 19.51 -17.74 -20.40
C THR A 32 19.39 -19.25 -20.15
N ALA A 33 19.47 -20.09 -21.18
CA ALA A 33 19.26 -21.53 -21.05
C ALA A 33 20.41 -22.25 -20.32
N GLU A 34 21.65 -21.78 -20.44
CA GLU A 34 22.79 -22.35 -19.72
C GLU A 34 22.78 -21.98 -18.23
N SER A 35 22.40 -20.73 -17.90
CA SER A 35 22.26 -20.29 -16.51
C SER A 35 21.09 -21.01 -15.80
N HIS A 36 19.93 -21.13 -16.46
CA HIS A 36 18.80 -21.88 -15.89
C HIS A 36 19.12 -23.33 -15.61
N ASN A 37 19.77 -24.02 -16.53
CA ASN A 37 20.16 -25.42 -16.32
C ASN A 37 21.20 -25.57 -15.19
N SER A 38 22.09 -24.60 -15.00
CA SER A 38 23.04 -24.60 -13.88
C SER A 38 22.31 -24.40 -12.56
N ILE A 39 21.41 -23.42 -12.48
CA ILE A 39 20.61 -23.12 -11.30
C ILE A 39 19.70 -24.31 -10.94
N MET A 40 19.01 -24.90 -11.91
CA MET A 40 18.17 -26.10 -11.68
C MET A 40 18.98 -27.27 -11.12
N LYS A 41 20.21 -27.44 -11.55
CA LYS A 41 21.07 -28.50 -11.02
C LYS A 41 21.44 -28.25 -9.55
N GLU A 42 21.85 -27.01 -9.23
CA GLU A 42 22.17 -26.63 -7.85
C GLU A 42 20.94 -26.72 -6.95
N LEU A 43 19.76 -26.31 -7.44
CA LEU A 43 18.50 -26.43 -6.74
C LEU A 43 18.15 -27.89 -6.36
N GLN A 44 18.40 -28.84 -7.27
CA GLN A 44 18.18 -30.27 -7.02
C GLN A 44 19.18 -30.86 -6.02
N ASP A 45 20.36 -30.27 -5.91
CA ASP A 45 21.45 -30.75 -5.03
C ASP A 45 21.35 -30.14 -3.59
N ILE A 46 20.42 -29.25 -3.30
CA ILE A 46 20.23 -28.68 -1.95
C ILE A 46 19.79 -29.77 -0.97
N PRO A 47 20.59 -30.10 0.05
CA PRO A 47 20.21 -31.10 1.05
C PRO A 47 19.24 -30.51 2.07
N PHE A 48 17.96 -30.69 1.88
CA PHE A 48 16.97 -30.36 2.91
C PHE A 48 17.04 -31.40 4.04
N ASP A 49 17.89 -31.18 5.04
CA ASP A 49 18.01 -32.06 6.22
C ASP A 49 17.33 -31.44 7.45
N ALA A 50 16.47 -32.23 8.09
CA ALA A 50 15.66 -31.85 9.25
C ALA A 50 16.46 -31.68 10.58
N ARG A 51 17.78 -31.54 10.57
CA ARG A 51 18.62 -31.66 11.78
C ARG A 51 19.55 -30.52 12.15
N SER A 52 19.50 -29.38 11.55
CA SER A 52 20.34 -28.23 11.94
C SER A 52 19.67 -27.39 13.05
N ASN A 53 20.40 -27.18 14.16
CA ASN A 53 19.74 -26.83 15.44
C ASN A 53 19.72 -25.35 15.85
N ASN A 54 20.30 -24.39 15.11
CA ASN A 54 20.33 -23.00 15.57
C ASN A 54 19.68 -21.96 14.62
N GLY A 55 19.76 -22.11 13.31
CA GLY A 55 19.02 -21.29 12.33
C GLY A 55 17.58 -21.78 12.14
N VAL A 56 17.38 -23.08 12.36
CA VAL A 56 16.09 -23.79 12.25
C VAL A 56 15.05 -23.30 13.26
N GLU A 57 15.46 -22.83 14.45
CA GLU A 57 14.52 -22.32 15.46
C GLU A 57 13.90 -21.00 15.01
N MET A 58 14.67 -20.09 14.40
CA MET A 58 14.17 -18.87 13.78
C MET A 58 13.37 -19.14 12.48
N LEU A 59 13.79 -20.15 11.72
CA LEU A 59 13.08 -20.58 10.52
C LEU A 59 11.82 -21.40 10.83
N GLY A 60 11.80 -22.16 11.91
CA GLY A 60 10.61 -22.83 12.41
C GLY A 60 9.50 -21.85 12.74
N GLU A 61 9.86 -20.70 13.33
CA GLU A 61 8.94 -19.60 13.56
C GLU A 61 8.45 -19.00 12.22
N ALA A 62 9.34 -18.82 11.24
CA ALA A 62 9.01 -18.31 9.91
C ALA A 62 8.08 -19.26 9.14
N VAL A 63 8.44 -20.53 9.09
CA VAL A 63 7.66 -21.61 8.46
C VAL A 63 6.28 -21.74 9.12
N SER A 64 6.21 -21.67 10.46
CA SER A 64 4.94 -21.68 11.19
C SER A 64 4.06 -20.48 10.85
N GLY A 65 4.65 -19.30 10.62
CA GLY A 65 3.95 -18.10 10.20
C GLY A 65 3.30 -18.23 8.81
N VAL A 66 4.03 -18.76 7.84
CA VAL A 66 3.52 -19.05 6.48
C VAL A 66 2.46 -20.13 6.56
N LYS A 67 2.75 -21.24 7.24
CA LYS A 67 1.83 -22.37 7.40
C LYS A 67 0.55 -21.96 8.15
N GLY A 68 0.63 -21.11 9.16
CA GLY A 68 -0.52 -20.59 9.90
C GLY A 68 -1.50 -19.76 9.06
N LYS A 69 -1.08 -19.26 7.90
CA LYS A 69 -1.99 -18.61 6.92
C LYS A 69 -2.73 -19.62 6.05
N PHE A 70 -2.12 -20.76 5.73
CA PHE A 70 -2.74 -21.83 4.95
C PHE A 70 -3.55 -22.81 5.82
N GLU A 71 -3.19 -23.03 7.09
CA GLU A 71 -3.92 -23.86 8.02
C GLU A 71 -4.64 -23.02 9.09
N LYS A 72 -5.94 -23.25 9.26
CA LYS A 72 -6.73 -22.67 10.36
C LYS A 72 -6.27 -23.23 11.70
N GLY A 73 -5.51 -22.50 12.47
CA GLY A 73 -5.38 -22.87 13.88
C GLY A 73 -4.14 -22.40 14.62
N THR A 74 -4.37 -21.56 15.58
CA THR A 74 -3.69 -21.31 16.86
C THR A 74 -2.20 -20.93 16.86
N SER A 75 -2.03 -19.64 17.14
CA SER A 75 -1.09 -18.91 18.02
C SER A 75 0.38 -19.36 18.17
N GLU A 76 1.21 -18.37 18.10
CA GLU A 76 2.45 -18.11 18.82
C GLU A 76 3.79 -18.21 18.08
N ASP A 77 3.88 -18.24 16.74
CA ASP A 77 5.20 -18.08 16.12
C ASP A 77 5.15 -17.16 14.87
N LYS A 78 6.16 -16.29 14.70
CA LYS A 78 5.99 -14.98 14.05
C LYS A 78 6.93 -14.81 12.86
N VAL A 79 6.41 -14.86 11.65
CA VAL A 79 6.98 -14.19 10.49
C VAL A 79 6.03 -13.09 10.06
N ILE A 80 6.59 -11.91 9.82
CA ILE A 80 5.84 -10.78 9.28
C ILE A 80 5.80 -10.93 7.77
N LEU A 81 4.66 -11.31 7.25
CA LEU A 81 4.37 -11.19 5.83
C LEU A 81 3.68 -9.83 5.63
N LEU A 82 4.35 -8.92 4.93
CA LEU A 82 3.93 -7.52 4.79
C LEU A 82 2.88 -7.33 3.71
N GLY A 83 2.94 -8.08 2.62
CA GLY A 83 2.04 -7.98 1.48
C GLY A 83 1.81 -9.34 0.82
N GLU A 84 0.75 -9.42 0.05
CA GLU A 84 0.43 -10.54 -0.82
C GLU A 84 0.70 -10.10 -2.25
N VAL A 85 1.60 -10.78 -2.94
CA VAL A 85 1.95 -10.53 -4.33
C VAL A 85 1.55 -11.76 -5.14
N TYR A 86 0.80 -11.56 -6.20
CA TYR A 86 0.52 -12.62 -7.17
C TYR A 86 1.55 -12.53 -8.29
N GLU A 87 2.07 -13.66 -8.72
CA GLU A 87 2.95 -13.72 -9.88
C GLU A 87 2.25 -13.14 -11.12
N ALA A 88 3.01 -12.53 -12.00
CA ALA A 88 2.51 -11.96 -13.25
C ALA A 88 3.29 -12.54 -14.44
N GLU A 89 2.66 -13.47 -15.12
CA GLU A 89 3.24 -14.12 -16.30
C GLU A 89 3.35 -13.18 -17.53
N PRO A 90 4.44 -13.27 -18.31
CA PRO A 90 5.56 -14.20 -18.19
C PRO A 90 6.67 -13.65 -17.27
N ASN A 91 7.15 -14.44 -16.31
CA ASN A 91 8.26 -14.13 -15.40
C ASN A 91 9.40 -15.18 -15.44
N ASP A 92 9.46 -15.96 -16.50
CA ASP A 92 10.41 -17.05 -16.73
C ASP A 92 11.87 -16.59 -16.97
N THR A 93 12.13 -15.29 -17.02
CA THR A 93 13.47 -14.77 -17.29
C THR A 93 13.80 -13.59 -16.38
N PHE A 94 15.08 -13.38 -16.10
CA PHE A 94 15.54 -12.29 -15.24
C PHE A 94 15.13 -10.88 -15.72
N ASP A 95 14.95 -10.68 -17.03
CA ASP A 95 14.49 -9.41 -17.60
C ASP A 95 13.01 -9.13 -17.33
N PHE A 96 12.25 -10.15 -16.96
CA PHE A 96 10.82 -10.11 -16.66
C PHE A 96 10.49 -10.51 -15.22
N ALA A 97 11.51 -10.63 -14.36
CA ALA A 97 11.34 -10.97 -12.96
C ALA A 97 10.35 -10.03 -12.24
N ASP A 98 9.43 -10.59 -11.49
CA ASP A 98 8.47 -9.83 -10.69
C ASP A 98 9.17 -9.19 -9.48
N PRO A 99 9.04 -7.87 -9.27
CA PRO A 99 9.63 -7.22 -8.10
C PRO A 99 8.86 -7.56 -6.82
N VAL A 100 9.57 -8.01 -5.80
CA VAL A 100 9.03 -8.37 -4.48
C VAL A 100 9.84 -7.69 -3.38
N ASN A 101 9.19 -7.18 -2.34
CA ASN A 101 9.89 -6.61 -1.20
C ASN A 101 10.18 -7.69 -0.14
N LEU A 102 11.23 -7.47 0.66
CA LEU A 102 11.46 -8.31 1.83
C LEU A 102 10.27 -8.24 2.79
N GLY A 103 9.78 -9.42 3.19
CA GLY A 103 8.61 -9.56 4.03
C GLY A 103 7.29 -9.73 3.28
N ASP A 104 7.24 -9.50 1.97
CA ASP A 104 6.10 -9.89 1.15
C ASP A 104 6.11 -11.41 0.90
N TYR A 105 4.93 -11.98 0.71
CA TYR A 105 4.83 -13.35 0.23
C TYR A 105 4.19 -13.37 -1.16
N VAL A 106 4.75 -14.21 -2.00
CA VAL A 106 4.27 -14.43 -3.35
C VAL A 106 3.35 -15.63 -3.35
N ILE A 107 2.24 -15.55 -4.07
CA ILE A 107 1.41 -16.70 -4.45
C ILE A 107 1.59 -16.90 -5.94
N GLY A 108 2.10 -18.07 -6.31
CA GLY A 108 2.33 -18.45 -7.68
C GLY A 108 1.80 -19.83 -8.01
N SER A 109 1.92 -20.23 -9.28
CA SER A 109 1.53 -21.53 -9.78
C SER A 109 2.34 -21.94 -11.00
N PHE A 110 2.82 -23.17 -11.07
CA PHE A 110 3.51 -23.66 -12.24
C PHE A 110 2.52 -24.03 -13.35
N GLY A 111 2.44 -23.21 -14.39
CA GLY A 111 1.49 -23.34 -15.50
C GLY A 111 1.76 -24.52 -16.44
N TRP A 112 3.03 -24.95 -16.58
CA TRP A 112 3.47 -26.08 -17.42
C TRP A 112 4.68 -26.80 -16.83
N SER A 113 5.01 -27.97 -17.40
CA SER A 113 6.23 -28.66 -17.02
C SER A 113 7.47 -27.85 -17.40
N LYS A 114 8.38 -27.62 -16.44
CA LYS A 114 9.55 -26.74 -16.52
C LYS A 114 9.25 -25.26 -16.47
N ASP A 115 8.11 -24.91 -15.92
CA ASP A 115 7.81 -23.55 -15.56
C ASP A 115 8.75 -23.04 -14.48
N ILE A 116 9.20 -21.82 -14.63
CA ILE A 116 10.18 -21.18 -13.76
C ILE A 116 9.66 -19.79 -13.45
N ASP A 117 9.57 -19.47 -12.17
CA ASP A 117 9.16 -18.17 -11.73
C ASP A 117 10.36 -17.43 -11.12
N ILE A 118 10.63 -16.21 -11.58
CA ILE A 118 11.75 -15.40 -11.11
C ILE A 118 11.22 -14.12 -10.47
N PHE A 119 11.67 -13.86 -9.24
CA PHE A 119 11.31 -12.69 -8.47
C PHE A 119 12.54 -11.86 -8.15
N GLU A 120 12.47 -10.55 -8.37
CA GLU A 120 13.56 -9.61 -8.08
C GLU A 120 13.38 -9.03 -6.67
N ILE A 121 14.43 -9.10 -5.84
CA ILE A 121 14.49 -8.47 -4.52
C ILE A 121 15.66 -7.51 -4.42
N GLU A 122 15.47 -6.39 -3.72
CA GLU A 122 16.51 -5.41 -3.45
C GLU A 122 16.91 -5.47 -1.96
N ILE A 123 18.20 -5.67 -1.69
CA ILE A 123 18.78 -5.67 -0.34
C ILE A 123 19.46 -4.33 -0.10
N GLU A 124 18.92 -3.53 0.83
CA GLU A 124 19.42 -2.17 1.09
C GLU A 124 20.64 -2.12 2.02
N SER A 125 20.75 -3.08 2.94
CA SER A 125 21.85 -3.20 3.90
C SER A 125 22.33 -4.63 4.02
N LYS A 126 23.59 -4.82 4.46
CA LYS A 126 24.11 -6.16 4.73
C LYS A 126 23.31 -6.81 5.85
N GLN A 127 22.77 -8.01 5.61
CA GLN A 127 21.88 -8.71 6.54
C GLN A 127 21.85 -10.21 6.28
N ASP A 128 21.35 -10.95 7.25
CA ASP A 128 21.00 -12.36 7.09
C ASP A 128 19.60 -12.45 6.47
N LEU A 129 19.43 -13.36 5.50
CA LEU A 129 18.22 -13.49 4.71
C LEU A 129 17.64 -14.89 4.86
N GLY A 130 16.34 -14.99 5.12
CA GLY A 130 15.56 -16.22 5.09
C GLY A 130 14.68 -16.28 3.83
N LEU A 131 14.68 -17.41 3.15
CA LEU A 131 13.67 -17.76 2.15
C LEU A 131 12.83 -18.90 2.70
N VAL A 132 11.51 -18.83 2.54
CA VAL A 132 10.60 -19.90 2.92
C VAL A 132 9.58 -20.13 1.82
N GLY A 133 9.28 -21.40 1.53
CA GLY A 133 8.28 -21.75 0.52
C GLY A 133 7.46 -22.95 0.93
N THR A 134 6.19 -22.96 0.55
CA THR A 134 5.26 -24.09 0.74
C THR A 134 4.34 -24.23 -0.46
N GLN A 135 3.73 -25.41 -0.61
CA GLN A 135 2.84 -25.72 -1.72
C GLN A 135 1.56 -26.42 -1.23
N GLU A 136 0.47 -26.21 -1.95
CA GLU A 136 -0.81 -26.86 -1.62
C GLU A 136 -0.93 -28.32 -2.12
N SER A 137 -0.17 -28.69 -3.14
CA SER A 137 -0.35 -29.93 -3.87
C SER A 137 0.81 -30.90 -3.71
N TYR A 138 0.50 -32.17 -3.51
CA TYR A 138 1.49 -33.29 -3.59
C TYR A 138 1.96 -33.59 -5.02
N TYR A 139 1.39 -32.92 -6.03
CA TYR A 139 1.77 -33.16 -7.43
C TYR A 139 2.96 -32.33 -7.88
N ASN A 140 3.29 -31.28 -7.14
CA ASN A 140 4.43 -30.40 -7.40
C ASN A 140 5.44 -30.55 -6.26
N ASP A 141 6.70 -30.26 -6.51
CA ASP A 141 7.75 -30.14 -5.50
C ASP A 141 8.46 -28.82 -5.65
N LEU A 142 7.98 -27.80 -4.93
CA LEU A 142 8.53 -26.44 -4.98
C LEU A 142 9.99 -26.46 -4.56
N GLY A 143 10.88 -26.09 -5.50
CA GLY A 143 12.26 -25.73 -5.24
C GLY A 143 12.46 -24.25 -5.43
N PHE A 144 13.30 -23.63 -4.62
CA PHE A 144 13.67 -22.22 -4.78
C PHE A 144 15.09 -21.97 -4.25
N ILE A 145 15.76 -20.95 -4.78
CA ILE A 145 17.13 -20.58 -4.43
C ILE A 145 17.35 -19.09 -4.66
N LEU A 146 18.26 -18.48 -3.89
CA LEU A 146 18.71 -17.12 -4.13
C LEU A 146 19.77 -17.08 -5.23
N VAL A 147 19.66 -16.09 -6.11
CA VAL A 147 20.55 -15.89 -7.27
C VAL A 147 21.09 -14.47 -7.20
N ASP A 148 22.39 -14.27 -7.43
CA ASP A 148 23.03 -12.96 -7.41
C ASP A 148 22.73 -12.16 -8.70
N ALA A 149 23.13 -10.89 -8.71
CA ALA A 149 22.97 -9.99 -9.86
C ALA A 149 23.74 -10.43 -11.13
N TYR A 150 24.60 -11.43 -11.04
CA TYR A 150 25.34 -12.04 -12.16
C TYR A 150 24.74 -13.37 -12.59
N TYR A 151 23.54 -13.69 -12.06
CA TYR A 151 22.81 -14.93 -12.34
C TYR A 151 23.50 -16.21 -11.87
N ASN A 152 24.31 -16.11 -10.79
CA ASN A 152 24.86 -17.30 -10.13
C ASN A 152 23.97 -17.68 -8.95
N ALA A 153 23.64 -18.97 -8.86
CA ALA A 153 22.97 -19.50 -7.67
C ALA A 153 23.89 -19.36 -6.46
N MET A 154 23.33 -18.95 -5.34
CA MET A 154 24.01 -18.82 -4.07
C MET A 154 23.78 -20.08 -3.24
N GLU A 155 24.85 -20.66 -2.72
CA GLU A 155 24.75 -21.80 -1.80
C GLU A 155 24.17 -21.30 -0.47
N PRO A 156 23.05 -21.87 0.03
CA PRO A 156 22.52 -21.49 1.34
C PRO A 156 23.42 -21.98 2.47
N ASP A 157 23.57 -21.18 3.51
CA ASP A 157 24.30 -21.58 4.72
C ASP A 157 23.57 -22.65 5.52
N GLU A 158 22.24 -22.61 5.51
CA GLU A 158 21.37 -23.59 6.14
C GLU A 158 20.13 -23.88 5.31
N ALA A 159 19.66 -25.12 5.36
CA ALA A 159 18.43 -25.56 4.71
C ALA A 159 17.61 -26.46 5.65
N ALA A 160 16.30 -26.28 5.68
CA ALA A 160 15.39 -27.04 6.52
C ALA A 160 14.13 -27.45 5.77
N LEU A 161 13.56 -28.60 6.15
CA LEU A 161 12.26 -29.06 5.73
C LEU A 161 11.44 -29.39 6.97
N GLU A 162 10.36 -28.68 7.19
CA GLU A 162 9.46 -28.91 8.32
C GLU A 162 8.02 -28.86 7.85
N ASP A 163 7.24 -29.87 8.16
CA ASP A 163 5.80 -29.97 7.89
C ASP A 163 5.39 -29.66 6.43
N GLY A 164 6.27 -29.91 5.47
CA GLY A 164 6.04 -29.65 4.05
C GLY A 164 6.42 -28.26 3.57
N ALA A 165 6.93 -27.40 4.45
CA ALA A 165 7.55 -26.13 4.07
C ALA A 165 9.07 -26.27 4.03
N LYS A 166 9.69 -25.69 2.99
CA LYS A 166 11.13 -25.61 2.80
C LYS A 166 11.63 -24.25 3.23
N ALA A 167 12.81 -24.19 3.84
CA ALA A 167 13.42 -22.93 4.26
C ALA A 167 14.92 -22.94 3.97
N LEU A 168 15.44 -21.79 3.53
CA LEU A 168 16.86 -21.55 3.25
C LEU A 168 17.33 -20.31 4.00
N VAL A 169 18.55 -20.36 4.54
CA VAL A 169 19.22 -19.22 5.18
C VAL A 169 20.46 -18.84 4.40
N TYR A 170 20.65 -17.54 4.23
CA TYR A 170 21.85 -16.95 3.65
C TYR A 170 22.39 -15.90 4.62
N ASN A 171 23.57 -16.13 5.19
CA ASN A 171 24.17 -15.20 6.14
C ASN A 171 24.97 -14.11 5.42
N ASP A 172 25.06 -12.94 6.04
CA ASP A 172 25.93 -11.86 5.57
C ASP A 172 25.68 -11.40 4.11
N VAL A 173 24.45 -11.46 3.62
CA VAL A 173 24.07 -11.01 2.26
C VAL A 173 24.36 -9.52 2.11
N ASN A 174 25.15 -9.15 1.10
CA ASN A 174 25.54 -7.76 0.85
C ASN A 174 24.39 -6.95 0.21
N PRO A 175 24.41 -5.59 0.32
CA PRO A 175 23.47 -4.76 -0.43
C PRO A 175 23.57 -4.99 -1.94
N GLY A 176 22.42 -5.04 -2.61
CA GLY A 176 22.34 -5.22 -4.06
C GLY A 176 21.04 -5.86 -4.51
N THR A 177 20.90 -6.03 -5.81
CA THR A 177 19.80 -6.73 -6.45
C THR A 177 20.07 -8.23 -6.46
N TYR A 178 19.08 -9.01 -6.06
CA TYR A 178 19.09 -10.47 -6.08
C TYR A 178 17.81 -10.99 -6.71
N TYR A 179 17.82 -12.27 -7.07
CA TYR A 179 16.66 -12.93 -7.63
C TYR A 179 16.33 -14.19 -6.83
N ILE A 180 15.04 -14.47 -6.70
CA ILE A 180 14.57 -15.76 -6.22
C ILE A 180 14.13 -16.55 -7.44
N PHE A 181 14.76 -17.68 -7.65
CA PHE A 181 14.42 -18.61 -8.72
C PHE A 181 13.58 -19.74 -8.11
N ALA A 182 12.35 -19.91 -8.59
CA ALA A 182 11.44 -20.96 -8.15
C ALA A 182 11.07 -21.89 -9.30
N ALA A 183 10.96 -23.19 -9.02
CA ALA A 183 10.63 -24.20 -10.03
C ALA A 183 9.95 -25.42 -9.40
N ASP A 184 9.17 -26.17 -10.21
CA ASP A 184 8.68 -27.50 -9.85
C ASP A 184 9.75 -28.55 -10.11
N LEU A 185 10.35 -29.11 -9.05
CA LEU A 185 11.40 -30.13 -9.14
C LEU A 185 10.92 -31.47 -9.72
N LEU A 186 9.61 -31.70 -9.75
CA LEU A 186 9.03 -32.90 -10.38
C LEU A 186 8.73 -32.71 -11.87
N GLU A 187 8.91 -31.50 -12.39
CA GLU A 187 8.62 -31.11 -13.78
C GLU A 187 7.22 -31.55 -14.26
N ASN A 188 6.26 -31.65 -13.34
CA ASN A 188 4.92 -32.14 -13.67
C ASN A 188 4.03 -31.08 -14.30
N GLY A 189 4.26 -29.79 -13.98
CA GLY A 189 3.45 -28.67 -14.39
C GLY A 189 1.97 -28.94 -14.16
N GLY A 190 1.43 -28.64 -13.02
CA GLY A 190 0.11 -29.14 -12.69
C GLY A 190 -0.84 -28.16 -12.01
N GLY A 191 -0.55 -26.87 -12.04
CA GLY A 191 -1.49 -25.85 -11.54
C GLY A 191 -1.76 -25.88 -10.04
N GLY A 192 -0.88 -26.47 -9.23
CA GLY A 192 -0.91 -26.35 -7.78
C GLY A 192 -0.33 -25.00 -7.35
N LEU A 193 -0.99 -24.30 -6.42
CA LEU A 193 -0.49 -23.07 -5.87
C LEU A 193 0.71 -23.33 -4.96
N TYR A 194 1.67 -22.43 -4.99
CA TYR A 194 2.72 -22.31 -4.00
C TYR A 194 2.70 -20.92 -3.34
N ALA A 195 3.32 -20.84 -2.17
CA ALA A 195 3.63 -19.55 -1.54
C ALA A 195 5.12 -19.51 -1.23
N LEU A 196 5.74 -18.35 -1.49
CA LEU A 196 7.16 -18.09 -1.29
C LEU A 196 7.33 -16.74 -0.63
N ALA A 197 8.24 -16.63 0.35
CA ALA A 197 8.58 -15.37 1.00
C ALA A 197 10.09 -15.24 1.21
N ALA A 198 10.60 -14.01 1.09
CA ALA A 198 11.93 -13.61 1.49
C ALA A 198 11.85 -12.59 2.63
N PHE A 199 12.66 -12.72 3.66
CA PHE A 199 12.64 -11.83 4.82
C PHE A 199 14.01 -11.69 5.47
N SER A 200 14.24 -10.55 6.14
CA SER A 200 15.42 -10.33 6.96
C SER A 200 15.35 -11.18 8.23
N LEU A 201 16.47 -11.82 8.59
CA LEU A 201 16.65 -12.54 9.85
C LEU A 201 17.25 -11.66 10.94
N GLU A 202 17.58 -10.40 10.66
CA GLU A 202 18.05 -9.49 11.68
C GLU A 202 16.92 -9.13 12.66
N GLU A 203 17.22 -9.25 13.96
CA GLU A 203 16.31 -8.82 15.02
C GLU A 203 16.06 -7.32 14.91
N ASP A 204 14.78 -6.93 14.97
CA ASP A 204 14.23 -5.61 15.27
C ASP A 204 13.25 -5.00 14.24
N VAL A 205 12.44 -5.80 13.54
CA VAL A 205 11.15 -5.25 13.14
C VAL A 205 10.14 -5.67 14.22
N PRO A 206 9.71 -4.77 15.09
CA PRO A 206 8.76 -5.14 16.13
C PRO A 206 7.45 -5.57 15.47
N TYR A 207 7.11 -6.82 15.63
CA TYR A 207 5.82 -7.37 15.25
C TYR A 207 4.78 -7.08 16.32
N TYR A 208 3.63 -6.67 15.89
CA TYR A 208 2.48 -6.49 16.75
C TYR A 208 1.24 -7.04 16.03
N ASP A 209 0.60 -8.01 16.64
CA ASP A 209 -0.61 -8.67 16.09
C ASP A 209 -1.74 -7.68 15.72
N ASN A 210 -1.65 -6.46 16.23
CA ASN A 210 -2.64 -5.41 16.06
C ASN A 210 -2.15 -4.19 15.25
N ILE A 211 -0.97 -4.27 14.62
CA ILE A 211 -0.41 -3.16 13.83
C ILE A 211 -0.04 -3.66 12.44
N LEU A 212 -0.69 -3.11 11.43
CA LEU A 212 -0.33 -3.29 10.02
C LEU A 212 0.40 -2.05 9.52
N ARG A 213 1.62 -2.20 9.01
CA ARG A 213 2.32 -1.14 8.30
C ARG A 213 2.15 -1.32 6.79
N ILE A 214 1.75 -0.26 6.10
CA ILE A 214 1.69 -0.20 4.63
C ILE A 214 2.72 0.81 4.15
N SER A 215 3.78 0.34 3.50
CA SER A 215 4.87 1.19 3.03
C SER A 215 5.62 0.56 1.85
N GLY A 216 6.20 1.39 1.01
CA GLY A 216 7.22 1.05 0.03
C GLY A 216 8.46 1.91 0.27
N ASN A 217 9.53 1.71 -0.50
CA ASN A 217 10.81 2.39 -0.36
C ASN A 217 10.71 3.92 -0.57
N ASN A 218 9.66 4.37 -1.21
CA ASN A 218 9.40 5.79 -1.48
C ASN A 218 7.89 6.04 -1.53
N ARG A 219 7.49 7.33 -1.64
CA ARG A 219 6.08 7.74 -1.66
C ARG A 219 5.26 7.17 -2.82
N TYR A 220 5.91 6.82 -3.94
CA TYR A 220 5.22 6.23 -5.10
C TYR A 220 4.88 4.78 -4.81
N GLU A 221 5.82 4.04 -4.29
CA GLU A 221 5.66 2.64 -3.90
C GLU A 221 4.72 2.53 -2.69
N THR A 222 4.83 3.40 -1.68
CA THR A 222 3.82 3.45 -0.60
C THR A 222 2.40 3.66 -1.15
N ALA A 223 2.23 4.53 -2.15
CA ALA A 223 0.93 4.72 -2.79
C ALA A 223 0.46 3.47 -3.57
N VAL A 224 1.39 2.72 -4.16
CA VAL A 224 1.14 1.43 -4.80
C VAL A 224 0.69 0.40 -3.77
N GLU A 225 1.41 0.26 -2.65
CA GLU A 225 1.04 -0.69 -1.59
C GLU A 225 -0.33 -0.38 -0.96
N ILE A 226 -0.63 0.90 -0.74
CA ILE A 226 -1.97 1.33 -0.31
C ILE A 226 -3.03 0.95 -1.36
N SER A 227 -2.69 1.07 -2.64
CA SER A 227 -3.56 0.69 -3.74
C SER A 227 -3.79 -0.82 -3.81
N ASN A 228 -2.74 -1.63 -3.65
CA ASN A 228 -2.83 -3.09 -3.58
C ASN A 228 -3.75 -3.54 -2.44
N MET A 229 -3.59 -2.96 -1.25
CA MET A 229 -4.43 -3.26 -0.10
C MET A 229 -5.90 -2.89 -0.32
N GLY A 230 -6.18 -1.74 -0.92
CA GLY A 230 -7.55 -1.23 -1.07
C GLY A 230 -8.30 -1.74 -2.30
N TRP A 231 -7.60 -2.24 -3.31
CA TRP A 231 -8.15 -2.68 -4.59
C TRP A 231 -7.49 -3.97 -5.10
N PRO A 232 -7.51 -5.06 -4.31
CA PRO A 232 -6.86 -6.32 -4.69
C PRO A 232 -7.49 -6.97 -5.94
N ALA A 233 -8.74 -6.64 -6.26
CA ALA A 233 -9.43 -7.10 -7.47
C ALA A 233 -9.31 -6.12 -8.65
N GLY A 234 -8.45 -5.10 -8.55
CA GLY A 234 -8.31 -4.05 -9.55
C GLY A 234 -9.25 -2.86 -9.35
N ALA A 235 -9.06 -1.82 -10.18
CA ALA A 235 -9.88 -0.61 -10.18
C ALA A 235 -10.00 -0.04 -11.60
N ASP A 236 -11.20 0.23 -12.06
CA ASP A 236 -11.42 0.81 -13.41
C ASP A 236 -10.89 2.24 -13.54
N THR A 237 -10.79 2.97 -12.46
CA THR A 237 -10.33 4.36 -12.42
C THR A 237 -9.19 4.55 -11.43
N VAL A 238 -8.17 5.34 -11.81
CA VAL A 238 -7.08 5.79 -10.94
C VAL A 238 -7.11 7.30 -10.84
N ILE A 239 -6.91 7.84 -9.64
CA ILE A 239 -6.68 9.27 -9.41
C ILE A 239 -5.17 9.52 -9.38
N LEU A 240 -4.67 10.39 -10.23
CA LEU A 240 -3.25 10.76 -10.29
C LEU A 240 -3.04 12.14 -9.66
N ALA A 241 -2.19 12.21 -8.66
CA ALA A 241 -1.91 13.45 -7.92
C ALA A 241 -0.41 13.78 -7.95
N ARG A 242 -0.07 15.07 -7.76
CA ARG A 242 1.32 15.53 -7.70
C ARG A 242 2.02 15.04 -6.43
N ASP A 243 3.26 14.56 -6.57
CA ASP A 243 4.09 13.90 -5.55
C ASP A 243 4.64 14.82 -4.45
N ILE A 244 5.08 16.03 -4.81
CA ILE A 244 5.80 16.94 -3.89
C ILE A 244 4.96 18.14 -3.42
N THR A 245 3.76 18.31 -3.95
CA THR A 245 2.86 19.41 -3.60
C THR A 245 1.42 18.92 -3.46
N PHE A 246 0.80 19.24 -2.35
CA PHE A 246 -0.54 18.79 -1.96
C PHE A 246 -1.73 19.59 -2.48
N PRO A 247 -1.58 20.86 -2.94
CA PRO A 247 -2.72 21.78 -2.97
C PRO A 247 -3.91 21.33 -3.79
N ASP A 248 -3.67 20.74 -4.95
CA ASP A 248 -4.73 20.28 -5.85
C ASP A 248 -5.33 18.94 -5.42
N ALA A 249 -4.58 18.14 -4.66
CA ALA A 249 -4.97 16.80 -4.26
C ALA A 249 -5.76 16.75 -2.94
N LEU A 250 -5.66 17.79 -2.09
CA LEU A 250 -6.32 17.84 -0.77
C LEU A 250 -7.84 17.59 -0.82
N ALA A 251 -8.48 17.96 -1.90
CA ALA A 251 -9.92 17.76 -2.10
C ALA A 251 -10.25 16.44 -2.83
N GLY A 252 -9.25 15.62 -3.13
CA GLY A 252 -9.39 14.46 -4.04
C GLY A 252 -10.08 13.25 -3.44
N ALA A 253 -9.92 13.01 -2.14
CA ALA A 253 -10.37 11.78 -1.49
C ALA A 253 -11.88 11.49 -1.65
N PRO A 254 -12.81 12.46 -1.53
CA PRO A 254 -14.22 12.19 -1.76
C PRO A 254 -14.53 11.74 -3.19
N LEU A 255 -13.87 12.33 -4.19
CA LEU A 255 -14.03 11.93 -5.59
C LEU A 255 -13.44 10.54 -5.84
N ALA A 256 -12.26 10.27 -5.29
CA ALA A 256 -11.60 8.98 -5.39
C ALA A 256 -12.47 7.87 -4.79
N TYR A 257 -13.02 8.08 -3.60
CA TYR A 257 -13.96 7.16 -2.96
C TYR A 257 -15.24 6.94 -3.78
N GLN A 258 -15.84 8.01 -4.31
CA GLN A 258 -17.04 7.90 -5.17
C GLN A 258 -16.79 7.11 -6.45
N LYS A 259 -15.54 7.15 -6.98
CA LYS A 259 -15.12 6.41 -8.17
C LYS A 259 -14.57 5.03 -7.86
N ASP A 260 -14.54 4.65 -6.60
CA ASP A 260 -13.83 3.46 -6.12
C ASP A 260 -12.41 3.36 -6.70
N ALA A 261 -11.65 4.43 -6.56
CA ALA A 261 -10.36 4.64 -7.22
C ALA A 261 -9.24 4.89 -6.21
N PRO A 262 -8.07 4.25 -6.33
CA PRO A 262 -6.89 4.63 -5.56
C PRO A 262 -6.36 6.00 -6.00
N ILE A 263 -5.69 6.70 -5.05
CA ILE A 263 -4.90 7.89 -5.35
C ILE A 263 -3.44 7.48 -5.47
N LEU A 264 -2.86 7.62 -6.65
CA LEU A 264 -1.44 7.40 -6.90
C LEU A 264 -0.70 8.73 -7.03
N LEU A 265 0.55 8.77 -6.56
CA LEU A 265 1.40 9.95 -6.63
C LEU A 265 2.30 9.89 -7.86
N ASN A 266 2.48 11.01 -8.54
CA ASN A 266 3.32 11.07 -9.74
C ASN A 266 4.21 12.31 -9.79
N PRO A 267 5.46 12.19 -10.29
CA PRO A 267 6.31 13.34 -10.59
C PRO A 267 5.65 14.27 -11.62
N LYS A 268 6.16 15.50 -11.70
CA LYS A 268 5.62 16.49 -12.63
C LYS A 268 5.81 16.11 -14.10
N ASN A 269 7.01 15.64 -14.43
CA ASN A 269 7.52 15.67 -15.81
C ASN A 269 7.40 14.31 -16.51
N THR A 270 7.33 13.22 -15.77
CA THR A 270 7.36 11.84 -16.29
C THR A 270 6.35 10.98 -15.56
N LEU A 271 5.85 9.95 -16.18
CA LEU A 271 5.08 8.91 -15.51
C LEU A 271 6.07 7.99 -14.78
N HIS A 272 5.92 7.87 -13.46
CA HIS A 272 6.80 7.04 -12.64
C HIS A 272 6.59 5.55 -12.96
N LYS A 273 7.68 4.77 -13.04
CA LYS A 273 7.63 3.36 -13.44
C LYS A 273 6.66 2.53 -12.59
N ALA A 274 6.75 2.64 -11.26
CA ALA A 274 5.87 1.92 -10.36
C ALA A 274 4.39 2.33 -10.52
N VAL A 275 4.11 3.61 -10.78
CA VAL A 275 2.75 4.10 -11.05
C VAL A 275 2.22 3.57 -12.38
N LYS A 276 3.08 3.53 -13.41
CA LYS A 276 2.74 2.97 -14.73
C LYS A 276 2.40 1.48 -14.63
N ALA A 277 3.20 0.73 -13.88
CA ALA A 277 2.96 -0.68 -13.61
C ALA A 277 1.65 -0.85 -12.83
N GLN A 278 1.45 -0.10 -11.75
CA GLN A 278 0.24 -0.22 -10.93
C GLN A 278 -1.05 0.12 -11.69
N ILE A 279 -1.04 1.10 -12.57
CA ILE A 279 -2.21 1.39 -13.44
C ILE A 279 -2.56 0.16 -14.30
N LYS A 280 -1.56 -0.56 -14.81
CA LYS A 280 -1.76 -1.80 -15.57
C LYS A 280 -2.26 -2.93 -14.68
N ASN A 281 -1.63 -3.16 -13.53
CA ASN A 281 -2.01 -4.21 -12.57
C ASN A 281 -3.46 -4.06 -12.09
N LEU A 282 -3.91 -2.82 -11.88
CA LEU A 282 -5.30 -2.52 -11.55
C LEU A 282 -6.29 -2.78 -12.70
N GLY A 283 -5.83 -2.99 -13.92
CA GLY A 283 -6.68 -3.09 -15.11
C GLY A 283 -7.43 -1.79 -15.41
N ALA A 284 -6.90 -0.64 -14.99
CA ALA A 284 -7.59 0.63 -15.09
C ALA A 284 -7.78 1.06 -16.54
N SER A 285 -8.98 1.50 -16.88
CA SER A 285 -9.33 2.09 -18.18
C SER A 285 -9.35 3.62 -18.13
N ASN A 286 -9.44 4.20 -16.95
CA ASN A 286 -9.64 5.62 -16.73
C ASN A 286 -8.62 6.21 -15.76
N VAL A 287 -8.06 7.38 -16.10
CA VAL A 287 -7.20 8.15 -15.21
C VAL A 287 -7.73 9.57 -15.04
N ILE A 288 -7.89 10.01 -13.80
CA ILE A 288 -8.26 11.39 -13.47
C ILE A 288 -7.04 12.09 -12.87
N ILE A 289 -6.49 13.05 -13.58
CA ILE A 289 -5.36 13.87 -13.10
C ILE A 289 -5.90 15.04 -12.30
N LEU A 290 -5.49 15.16 -11.02
CA LEU A 290 -5.83 16.31 -10.19
C LEU A 290 -4.79 17.43 -10.35
N GLY A 291 -5.26 18.61 -10.68
CA GLY A 291 -4.45 19.81 -10.89
C GLY A 291 -4.19 20.15 -12.35
N GLY A 292 -3.70 21.37 -12.56
CA GLY A 292 -3.34 21.87 -13.89
C GLY A 292 -2.02 21.30 -14.42
N THR A 293 -1.61 21.72 -15.62
CA THR A 293 -0.30 21.34 -16.22
C THR A 293 0.91 21.81 -15.43
N GLY A 294 0.71 22.75 -14.49
CA GLY A 294 1.73 23.14 -13.50
C GLY A 294 2.02 22.04 -12.47
N ALA A 295 1.03 21.20 -12.16
CA ALA A 295 1.17 20.07 -11.26
C ALA A 295 1.73 18.83 -11.97
N ILE A 296 1.09 18.37 -13.03
CA ILE A 296 1.53 17.23 -13.88
C ILE A 296 1.47 17.69 -15.34
N LEU A 297 2.59 17.60 -16.06
CA LEU A 297 2.71 18.08 -17.44
C LEU A 297 1.80 17.30 -18.40
N SER A 298 1.52 17.95 -19.54
CA SER A 298 0.73 17.33 -20.61
C SER A 298 1.43 16.12 -21.25
N ASP A 299 2.75 15.99 -21.11
CA ASP A 299 3.47 14.83 -21.65
C ASP A 299 3.13 13.55 -20.88
N VAL A 300 2.94 13.62 -19.56
CA VAL A 300 2.41 12.49 -18.76
C VAL A 300 0.98 12.16 -19.20
N GLU A 301 0.14 13.17 -19.45
CA GLU A 301 -1.23 12.96 -19.92
C GLU A 301 -1.28 12.28 -21.31
N LYS A 302 -0.34 12.65 -22.20
CA LYS A 302 -0.17 12.00 -23.52
C LYS A 302 0.32 10.57 -23.39
N GLU A 303 1.32 10.31 -22.53
CA GLU A 303 1.81 8.95 -22.28
C GLU A 303 0.64 8.04 -21.83
N LEU A 304 -0.16 8.49 -20.87
CA LEU A 304 -1.33 7.74 -20.39
C LEU A 304 -2.37 7.52 -21.51
N SER A 305 -2.68 8.55 -22.32
CA SER A 305 -3.75 8.46 -23.33
C SER A 305 -3.31 7.82 -24.63
N GLU A 306 -2.12 8.18 -25.16
CA GLU A 306 -1.69 7.79 -26.49
C GLU A 306 -0.86 6.49 -26.46
N GLU A 307 0.01 6.28 -25.43
CA GLU A 307 0.84 5.09 -25.36
C GLU A 307 0.19 3.95 -24.58
N MET A 308 -0.53 4.26 -23.48
CA MET A 308 -1.24 3.25 -22.68
C MET A 308 -2.71 3.06 -23.10
N GLY A 309 -3.25 3.90 -23.97
CA GLY A 309 -4.62 3.79 -24.48
C GLY A 309 -5.72 4.11 -23.47
N LEU A 310 -5.41 4.85 -22.40
CA LEU A 310 -6.33 5.13 -21.31
C LEU A 310 -7.22 6.34 -21.59
N ASN A 311 -8.41 6.37 -21.01
CA ASN A 311 -9.26 7.54 -20.97
C ASN A 311 -8.76 8.51 -19.92
N VAL A 312 -8.06 9.56 -20.34
CA VAL A 312 -7.48 10.53 -19.41
C VAL A 312 -8.34 11.77 -19.29
N ARG A 313 -8.67 12.16 -18.09
CA ARG A 313 -9.38 13.38 -17.77
C ARG A 313 -8.62 14.20 -16.74
N ARG A 314 -8.52 15.49 -16.96
CA ARG A 314 -7.89 16.42 -16.01
C ARG A 314 -8.93 17.28 -15.31
N ILE A 315 -8.83 17.36 -13.97
CA ILE A 315 -9.58 18.29 -13.12
C ILE A 315 -8.58 19.27 -12.50
N GLY A 316 -8.43 20.41 -13.11
CA GLY A 316 -7.49 21.44 -12.67
C GLY A 316 -8.09 22.83 -12.82
N GLY A 317 -7.82 23.67 -11.85
CA GLY A 317 -8.25 25.06 -11.80
C GLY A 317 -7.11 26.06 -11.96
N LYS A 318 -7.45 27.35 -11.93
CA LYS A 318 -6.47 28.44 -11.90
C LYS A 318 -5.75 28.53 -10.56
N SER A 319 -6.36 27.98 -9.51
CA SER A 319 -5.83 27.90 -8.15
C SER A 319 -6.31 26.61 -7.49
N ARG A 320 -5.72 26.26 -6.34
CA ARG A 320 -6.18 25.13 -5.49
C ARG A 320 -7.65 25.24 -5.09
N TYR A 321 -8.14 26.45 -4.93
CA TYR A 321 -9.54 26.74 -4.59
C TYR A 321 -10.48 26.45 -5.76
N ASP A 322 -10.05 26.78 -6.98
CA ASP A 322 -10.76 26.46 -8.22
C ASP A 322 -10.71 24.96 -8.51
N THR A 323 -9.55 24.32 -8.27
CA THR A 323 -9.43 22.86 -8.39
C THR A 323 -10.39 22.16 -7.42
N ALA A 324 -10.41 22.55 -6.14
CA ALA A 324 -11.31 21.99 -5.14
C ALA A 324 -12.80 22.20 -5.50
N ALA A 325 -13.16 23.37 -6.00
CA ALA A 325 -14.52 23.67 -6.45
C ALA A 325 -14.94 22.81 -7.66
N LYS A 326 -14.02 22.52 -8.60
CA LYS A 326 -14.26 21.63 -9.74
C LYS A 326 -14.39 20.20 -9.33
N ILE A 327 -13.57 19.72 -8.37
CA ILE A 327 -13.71 18.39 -7.77
C ILE A 327 -15.08 18.25 -7.08
N ALA A 328 -15.50 19.28 -6.35
CA ALA A 328 -16.82 19.31 -5.73
C ALA A 328 -17.96 19.28 -6.76
N ALA A 329 -17.80 19.94 -7.90
CA ALA A 329 -18.79 19.89 -8.98
C ALA A 329 -18.92 18.46 -9.61
N GLU A 330 -17.81 17.70 -9.64
CA GLU A 330 -17.83 16.29 -10.07
C GLU A 330 -18.57 15.37 -9.09
N LEU A 331 -18.46 15.63 -7.79
CA LEU A 331 -19.21 14.87 -6.78
C LEU A 331 -20.71 15.03 -6.95
N GLY A 332 -21.17 16.24 -7.34
CA GLY A 332 -22.59 16.55 -7.49
C GLY A 332 -23.38 16.46 -6.18
N GLY A 333 -24.63 16.86 -6.19
CA GLY A 333 -25.67 16.49 -5.22
C GLY A 333 -25.45 16.68 -3.72
N TYR A 334 -24.48 17.48 -3.27
CA TYR A 334 -24.18 17.68 -1.84
C TYR A 334 -24.91 18.90 -1.24
N ASN A 335 -25.33 18.78 0.03
CA ASN A 335 -25.92 19.87 0.81
C ASN A 335 -25.13 20.20 2.09
N LYS A 336 -24.05 19.46 2.33
CA LYS A 336 -23.08 19.66 3.40
C LYS A 336 -21.68 19.66 2.79
N ALA A 337 -20.76 20.45 3.34
CA ALA A 337 -19.38 20.52 2.85
C ALA A 337 -18.39 20.66 4.03
N VAL A 338 -17.16 20.21 3.79
CA VAL A 338 -16.03 20.46 4.68
C VAL A 338 -15.28 21.70 4.17
N ILE A 339 -14.89 22.58 5.09
CA ILE A 339 -14.04 23.74 4.81
C ILE A 339 -12.71 23.54 5.53
N ALA A 340 -11.62 23.49 4.76
CA ALA A 340 -10.27 23.36 5.26
C ALA A 340 -9.35 24.48 4.78
N PHE A 341 -8.26 24.72 5.49
CA PHE A 341 -7.28 25.72 5.09
C PHE A 341 -6.46 25.24 3.89
N GLY A 342 -6.48 26.01 2.80
CA GLY A 342 -5.77 25.66 1.57
C GLY A 342 -4.25 25.88 1.60
N GLY A 343 -3.72 26.50 2.64
CA GLY A 343 -2.27 26.78 2.78
C GLY A 343 -1.47 25.67 3.47
N ASN A 344 -2.14 24.68 4.08
CA ASN A 344 -1.51 23.54 4.73
C ASN A 344 -2.40 22.29 4.60
N PHE A 345 -1.87 21.10 4.89
CA PHE A 345 -2.53 19.83 4.60
C PHE A 345 -3.16 19.09 5.79
N PRO A 346 -2.67 19.20 7.05
CA PRO A 346 -3.01 18.24 8.11
C PRO A 346 -4.50 18.13 8.42
N ASP A 347 -5.17 19.30 8.56
CA ASP A 347 -6.58 19.35 8.93
C ASP A 347 -7.47 18.76 7.82
N ALA A 348 -7.12 19.02 6.54
CA ALA A 348 -7.83 18.48 5.38
C ALA A 348 -7.66 16.96 5.27
N LEU A 349 -6.44 16.43 5.50
CA LEU A 349 -6.17 14.99 5.43
C LEU A 349 -6.83 14.23 6.58
N SER A 350 -6.84 14.79 7.80
CA SER A 350 -7.50 14.15 8.94
C SER A 350 -9.01 14.00 8.78
N VAL A 351 -9.67 14.90 8.05
CA VAL A 351 -11.11 14.84 7.79
C VAL A 351 -11.45 14.12 6.50
N ALA A 352 -10.45 13.82 5.66
CA ALA A 352 -10.66 13.27 4.33
C ALA A 352 -11.40 11.92 4.34
N PRO A 353 -11.12 10.95 5.24
CA PRO A 353 -11.89 9.71 5.28
C PRO A 353 -13.38 9.94 5.54
N TYR A 354 -13.71 10.75 6.53
CA TYR A 354 -15.10 11.11 6.83
C TYR A 354 -15.79 11.81 5.65
N ALA A 355 -15.10 12.77 5.04
CA ALA A 355 -15.64 13.50 3.89
C ALA A 355 -15.89 12.55 2.69
N ALA A 356 -14.98 11.62 2.44
CA ALA A 356 -15.05 10.65 1.37
C ALA A 356 -16.23 9.68 1.58
N GLU A 357 -16.30 9.03 2.72
CA GLU A 357 -17.37 8.09 3.07
C GLU A 357 -18.77 8.71 2.99
N ASN A 358 -18.89 9.99 3.36
CA ASN A 358 -20.17 10.69 3.38
C ASN A 358 -20.46 11.50 2.10
N GLY A 359 -19.64 11.38 1.05
CA GLY A 359 -19.82 12.11 -0.22
C GLY A 359 -19.76 13.64 -0.07
N LEU A 360 -19.00 14.14 0.91
CA LEU A 360 -18.90 15.56 1.20
C LEU A 360 -17.70 16.17 0.48
N PRO A 361 -17.86 17.24 -0.29
CA PRO A 361 -16.71 17.93 -0.86
C PRO A 361 -15.85 18.58 0.23
N ILE A 362 -14.54 18.53 0.04
CA ILE A 362 -13.56 19.31 0.80
C ILE A 362 -13.28 20.57 0.01
N LEU A 363 -13.79 21.71 0.49
CA LEU A 363 -13.56 23.01 -0.11
C LEU A 363 -12.49 23.76 0.67
N LEU A 364 -11.67 24.53 -0.02
CA LEU A 364 -10.53 25.20 0.57
C LEU A 364 -10.81 26.66 0.83
N SER A 365 -10.31 27.20 1.95
CA SER A 365 -10.32 28.62 2.26
C SER A 365 -8.91 29.20 2.36
N GLU A 366 -8.78 30.50 2.16
CA GLU A 366 -7.65 31.28 2.64
C GLU A 366 -7.76 31.47 4.16
N LYS A 367 -6.71 32.00 4.76
CA LYS A 367 -6.69 32.25 6.21
C LYS A 367 -7.78 33.26 6.63
N ASP A 368 -7.88 34.37 5.90
CA ASP A 368 -8.70 35.54 6.27
C ASP A 368 -9.88 35.82 5.32
N SER A 369 -9.99 35.04 4.24
CA SER A 369 -11.02 35.20 3.22
C SER A 369 -11.52 33.89 2.67
N LEU A 370 -12.76 33.90 2.21
CA LEU A 370 -13.37 32.78 1.49
C LEU A 370 -13.26 33.05 -0.02
N PRO A 371 -12.48 32.29 -0.78
CA PRO A 371 -12.30 32.46 -2.22
C PRO A 371 -13.65 32.42 -2.97
N ARG A 372 -13.77 33.16 -4.08
CA ARG A 372 -15.00 33.22 -4.89
C ARG A 372 -15.44 31.85 -5.38
N GLU A 373 -14.49 31.02 -5.76
CA GLU A 373 -14.73 29.66 -6.24
C GLU A 373 -15.35 28.80 -5.13
N THR A 374 -14.83 28.91 -3.92
CA THR A 374 -15.38 28.25 -2.73
C THR A 374 -16.76 28.76 -2.39
N GLN A 375 -16.97 30.10 -2.44
CA GLN A 375 -18.30 30.72 -2.23
C GLN A 375 -19.32 30.18 -3.26
N SER A 376 -18.90 30.05 -4.53
CA SER A 376 -19.75 29.54 -5.60
C SER A 376 -20.11 28.07 -5.38
N ALA A 377 -19.15 27.25 -4.96
CA ALA A 377 -19.38 25.83 -4.65
C ALA A 377 -20.32 25.65 -3.43
N LEU A 378 -20.33 26.61 -2.52
CA LEU A 378 -21.22 26.61 -1.34
C LEU A 378 -22.66 27.10 -1.62
N LYS A 379 -23.01 27.48 -2.84
CA LYS A 379 -24.30 28.12 -3.12
C LYS A 379 -25.49 27.30 -2.59
N ASN A 380 -25.50 25.99 -2.81
CA ASN A 380 -26.56 25.07 -2.40
C ASN A 380 -26.26 24.31 -1.11
N VAL A 381 -25.20 24.65 -0.39
CA VAL A 381 -24.82 24.01 0.86
C VAL A 381 -25.57 24.68 2.03
N ASN A 382 -26.09 23.86 2.93
CA ASN A 382 -26.82 24.31 4.12
C ASN A 382 -25.97 24.19 5.40
N ASN A 383 -25.07 23.22 5.45
CA ASN A 383 -24.24 22.93 6.61
C ASN A 383 -22.77 22.83 6.23
N THR A 384 -21.89 23.35 7.07
CA THR A 384 -20.45 23.24 6.87
C THR A 384 -19.73 22.73 8.12
N VAL A 385 -18.74 21.87 7.93
CA VAL A 385 -17.77 21.49 8.94
C VAL A 385 -16.47 22.22 8.64
N VAL A 386 -16.06 23.13 9.53
CA VAL A 386 -14.82 23.88 9.39
C VAL A 386 -13.73 23.20 10.20
N VAL A 387 -12.71 22.67 9.55
CA VAL A 387 -11.58 22.00 10.21
C VAL A 387 -10.38 22.93 10.29
N GLY A 388 -9.81 23.02 11.50
CA GLY A 388 -8.70 23.89 11.80
C GLY A 388 -9.05 25.10 12.68
N GLY A 389 -8.05 25.55 13.44
CA GLY A 389 -8.18 26.63 14.42
C GLY A 389 -8.24 28.02 13.80
N THR A 390 -8.44 29.03 14.66
CA THR A 390 -8.49 30.45 14.24
C THR A 390 -7.16 30.96 13.70
N SER A 391 -6.06 30.28 13.97
CA SER A 391 -4.74 30.60 13.40
C SER A 391 -4.63 30.32 11.89
N VAL A 392 -5.44 29.41 11.38
CA VAL A 392 -5.45 28.98 9.95
C VAL A 392 -6.74 29.39 9.22
N ILE A 393 -7.89 29.40 9.90
CA ILE A 393 -9.17 29.89 9.37
C ILE A 393 -9.77 30.86 10.40
N THR A 394 -9.62 32.15 10.17
CA THR A 394 -10.00 33.20 11.13
C THR A 394 -11.50 33.26 11.38
N ALA A 395 -11.87 34.04 12.41
CA ALA A 395 -13.26 34.33 12.70
C ALA A 395 -13.96 35.09 11.54
N ASN A 396 -13.19 35.82 10.71
CA ASN A 396 -13.74 36.52 9.54
C ASN A 396 -14.27 35.50 8.51
N VAL A 397 -13.52 34.47 8.17
CA VAL A 397 -13.99 33.38 7.27
C VAL A 397 -15.18 32.65 7.90
N PHE A 398 -15.10 32.32 9.18
CA PHE A 398 -16.18 31.62 9.88
C PHE A 398 -17.47 32.45 9.86
N SER A 399 -17.38 33.80 10.00
CA SER A 399 -18.54 34.71 9.92
C SER A 399 -19.17 34.75 8.53
N GLN A 400 -18.38 34.58 7.45
CA GLN A 400 -18.90 34.50 6.08
C GLN A 400 -19.70 33.22 5.85
N LEU A 401 -19.50 32.20 6.66
CA LEU A 401 -20.19 30.90 6.60
C LEU A 401 -21.47 30.85 7.48
N LYS A 402 -21.86 31.93 8.18
CA LYS A 402 -23.00 31.91 9.12
C LYS A 402 -24.28 31.34 8.51
N SER A 403 -24.58 31.69 7.25
CA SER A 403 -25.76 31.19 6.55
C SER A 403 -25.66 29.69 6.18
N LYS A 404 -24.51 29.06 6.42
CA LYS A 404 -24.20 27.65 6.15
C LYS A 404 -24.05 26.81 7.42
N ASN A 405 -24.62 27.26 8.52
CA ASN A 405 -24.59 26.61 9.83
C ASN A 405 -23.23 25.98 10.16
N PRO A 406 -22.15 26.79 10.27
CA PRO A 406 -20.79 26.25 10.40
C PRO A 406 -20.54 25.65 11.78
N GLN A 407 -19.97 24.47 11.80
CA GLN A 407 -19.44 23.81 12.99
C GLN A 407 -17.92 23.74 12.89
N ARG A 408 -17.20 24.26 13.89
CA ARG A 408 -15.73 24.19 13.91
C ARG A 408 -15.25 23.01 14.70
N ILE A 409 -14.34 22.24 14.09
CA ILE A 409 -13.56 21.21 14.75
C ILE A 409 -12.09 21.62 14.67
N ALA A 410 -11.48 21.87 15.82
CA ALA A 410 -10.11 22.34 15.89
C ALA A 410 -9.46 21.99 17.22
N GLY A 411 -8.20 21.60 17.17
CA GLY A 411 -7.32 21.40 18.31
C GLY A 411 -6.30 22.54 18.46
N LYS A 412 -5.41 22.39 19.43
CA LYS A 412 -4.29 23.30 19.66
C LYS A 412 -3.19 23.17 18.59
N ASP A 413 -3.09 22.01 17.98
CA ASP A 413 -2.16 21.65 16.90
C ASP A 413 -2.82 20.64 15.96
N ARG A 414 -2.09 20.19 14.91
CA ARG A 414 -2.57 19.21 13.94
C ARG A 414 -2.92 17.84 14.55
N TYR A 415 -2.20 17.45 15.57
CA TYR A 415 -2.38 16.17 16.27
C TYR A 415 -3.66 16.20 17.13
N ASP A 416 -3.87 17.29 17.88
CA ASP A 416 -5.11 17.50 18.63
C ASP A 416 -6.32 17.70 17.69
N THR A 417 -6.12 18.32 16.51
CA THR A 417 -7.17 18.47 15.51
C THR A 417 -7.60 17.10 14.97
N SER A 418 -6.66 16.20 14.62
CA SER A 418 -6.99 14.84 14.14
C SER A 418 -7.79 14.05 15.17
N VAL A 419 -7.39 14.11 16.44
CA VAL A 419 -8.13 13.49 17.56
C VAL A 419 -9.53 14.07 17.71
N ARG A 420 -9.69 15.41 17.61
CA ARG A 420 -11.01 16.04 17.72
C ARG A 420 -11.92 15.69 16.55
N ILE A 421 -11.38 15.56 15.36
CA ILE A 421 -12.12 15.07 14.18
C ILE A 421 -12.63 13.66 14.46
N ALA A 422 -11.77 12.76 14.90
CA ALA A 422 -12.14 11.38 15.24
C ALA A 422 -13.20 11.30 16.34
N LYS A 423 -13.12 12.18 17.35
CA LYS A 423 -14.11 12.22 18.44
C LYS A 423 -15.45 12.88 18.06
N SER A 424 -15.44 13.80 17.09
CA SER A 424 -16.62 14.63 16.79
C SER A 424 -17.44 14.12 15.61
N LEU A 425 -16.84 13.30 14.77
CA LEU A 425 -17.47 12.78 13.56
C LEU A 425 -17.68 11.27 13.69
N PRO A 426 -18.81 10.73 13.19
CA PRO A 426 -19.10 9.29 13.29
C PRO A 426 -18.17 8.52 12.34
N MET A 427 -17.14 7.90 12.90
CA MET A 427 -16.21 6.98 12.25
C MET A 427 -16.02 5.75 13.14
N SER A 428 -15.49 4.66 12.62
CA SER A 428 -15.23 3.45 13.41
C SER A 428 -14.22 3.75 14.54
N SER A 429 -14.41 3.08 15.67
CA SER A 429 -13.44 3.06 16.77
C SER A 429 -12.62 1.75 16.83
N ASP A 430 -12.96 0.79 15.96
CA ASP A 430 -12.36 -0.55 15.99
C ASP A 430 -11.00 -0.59 15.29
N MET A 431 -10.74 0.35 14.38
CA MET A 431 -9.48 0.50 13.65
C MET A 431 -9.10 1.97 13.56
N VAL A 432 -7.81 2.24 13.58
CA VAL A 432 -7.26 3.60 13.46
C VAL A 432 -6.13 3.60 12.45
N THR A 433 -6.28 4.42 11.42
CA THR A 433 -5.18 4.72 10.49
C THR A 433 -4.27 5.78 11.11
N VAL A 434 -2.97 5.49 11.18
CA VAL A 434 -1.93 6.39 11.72
C VAL A 434 -1.03 6.84 10.59
N ALA A 435 -0.77 8.13 10.49
CA ALA A 435 0.12 8.71 9.51
C ALA A 435 0.96 9.84 10.12
N THR A 436 2.10 10.17 9.50
CA THR A 436 2.88 11.32 9.94
C THR A 436 2.13 12.63 9.70
N GLY A 437 2.14 13.51 10.71
CA GLY A 437 1.65 14.88 10.56
C GLY A 437 2.65 15.83 9.88
N GLU A 438 3.86 15.36 9.54
CA GLU A 438 4.95 16.18 9.01
C GLU A 438 4.99 16.18 7.48
N ASN A 439 4.44 15.16 6.83
CA ASN A 439 4.34 15.03 5.38
C ASN A 439 2.92 14.64 4.98
N PHE A 440 2.52 14.96 3.73
CA PHE A 440 1.16 14.75 3.26
C PHE A 440 0.98 13.46 2.47
N ALA A 441 2.05 12.88 1.91
CA ALA A 441 2.01 11.87 0.87
C ALA A 441 1.20 10.63 1.28
N ASP A 442 1.57 10.00 2.39
CA ASP A 442 0.99 8.75 2.85
C ASP A 442 -0.45 8.93 3.34
N ALA A 443 -0.71 10.00 4.13
CA ALA A 443 -2.07 10.33 4.56
C ALA A 443 -3.01 10.66 3.39
N LEU A 444 -2.50 11.29 2.32
CA LEU A 444 -3.29 11.60 1.13
C LEU A 444 -3.72 10.33 0.40
N THR A 445 -2.76 9.45 0.09
CA THR A 445 -3.02 8.19 -0.64
C THR A 445 -3.83 7.22 0.20
N GLY A 446 -3.56 7.13 1.51
CA GLY A 446 -4.30 6.28 2.44
C GLY A 446 -5.67 6.80 2.86
N SER A 447 -6.02 8.06 2.54
CA SER A 447 -7.31 8.64 2.96
C SER A 447 -8.53 7.92 2.38
N VAL A 448 -8.41 7.38 1.17
CA VAL A 448 -9.48 6.60 0.53
C VAL A 448 -9.57 5.21 1.12
N LEU A 449 -8.43 4.58 1.40
CA LEU A 449 -8.37 3.29 2.09
C LEU A 449 -9.01 3.41 3.48
N ALA A 450 -8.63 4.41 4.26
CA ALA A 450 -9.23 4.69 5.56
C ALA A 450 -10.75 4.91 5.46
N ALA A 451 -11.22 5.60 4.42
CA ALA A 451 -12.65 5.78 4.17
C ALA A 451 -13.39 4.47 3.85
N LYS A 452 -12.76 3.54 3.13
CA LYS A 452 -13.35 2.21 2.82
C LYS A 452 -13.64 1.41 4.09
N TYR A 453 -12.89 1.65 5.16
CA TYR A 453 -13.05 0.97 6.45
C TYR A 453 -13.66 1.85 7.53
N SER A 454 -14.11 3.07 7.18
CA SER A 454 -14.64 4.08 8.13
C SER A 454 -13.63 4.47 9.23
N GLU A 455 -12.33 4.35 8.95
CA GLU A 455 -11.26 4.62 9.92
C GLU A 455 -10.93 6.11 10.01
N PRO A 456 -10.71 6.64 11.22
CA PRO A 456 -10.13 7.96 11.38
C PRO A 456 -8.63 7.96 11.05
N ILE A 457 -8.14 9.01 10.38
CA ILE A 457 -6.70 9.27 10.27
C ILE A 457 -6.24 10.07 11.49
N ILE A 458 -5.41 9.46 12.32
CA ILE A 458 -4.75 10.08 13.46
C ILE A 458 -3.31 10.42 13.10
N LEU A 459 -2.93 11.67 13.29
CA LEU A 459 -1.59 12.15 12.97
C LEU A 459 -0.64 11.98 14.16
N VAL A 460 0.59 11.57 13.85
CA VAL A 460 1.70 11.45 14.81
C VAL A 460 2.93 12.23 14.35
N GLU A 461 3.87 12.47 15.24
CA GLU A 461 5.23 12.89 14.86
C GLU A 461 6.03 11.68 14.38
N LYS A 462 7.08 11.91 13.59
CA LYS A 462 7.90 10.81 13.09
C LYS A 462 8.35 9.85 14.20
N ASN A 463 8.84 10.38 15.32
CA ASN A 463 9.48 9.58 16.37
C ASN A 463 8.70 9.52 17.69
N ARG A 464 7.49 10.09 17.72
CA ARG A 464 6.73 10.22 18.97
C ARG A 464 5.22 10.24 18.73
N VAL A 465 4.49 9.57 19.62
CA VAL A 465 3.04 9.74 19.77
C VAL A 465 2.80 10.97 20.66
N PRO A 466 2.18 12.05 20.14
CA PRO A 466 1.86 13.24 20.95
C PRO A 466 0.90 12.91 22.08
N GLY A 467 1.05 13.57 23.25
CA GLY A 467 0.27 13.23 24.45
C GLY A 467 -1.25 13.31 24.29
N THR A 468 -1.76 14.18 23.41
CA THR A 468 -3.20 14.22 23.08
C THR A 468 -3.66 13.00 22.30
N VAL A 469 -2.82 12.49 21.40
CA VAL A 469 -3.05 11.26 20.64
C VAL A 469 -2.96 10.05 21.58
N GLU A 470 -1.90 9.99 22.39
CA GLU A 470 -1.73 8.93 23.40
C GLU A 470 -2.96 8.79 24.30
N ASN A 471 -3.42 9.92 24.86
CA ASN A 471 -4.62 9.92 25.72
C ASN A 471 -5.89 9.47 24.99
N TYR A 472 -6.01 9.78 23.72
CA TYR A 472 -7.13 9.34 22.89
C TYR A 472 -7.09 7.83 22.67
N LEU A 473 -5.96 7.31 22.21
CA LEU A 473 -5.81 5.89 21.87
C LEU A 473 -5.98 5.01 23.10
N LYS A 474 -5.40 5.40 24.24
CA LYS A 474 -5.60 4.71 25.52
C LYS A 474 -7.06 4.67 25.98
N GLN A 475 -7.88 5.66 25.65
CA GLN A 475 -9.29 5.69 25.97
C GLN A 475 -10.14 4.87 25.01
N GLN A 476 -9.79 4.83 23.73
CA GLN A 476 -10.52 4.09 22.72
C GLN A 476 -10.10 2.61 22.70
N VAL A 477 -8.84 2.31 23.06
CA VAL A 477 -8.24 0.96 22.98
C VAL A 477 -8.60 0.29 21.64
N PRO A 478 -8.24 0.92 20.49
CA PRO A 478 -8.58 0.35 19.20
C PRO A 478 -7.87 -1.00 19.06
N PRO A 479 -8.59 -2.06 18.64
CA PRO A 479 -7.99 -3.38 18.50
C PRO A 479 -6.95 -3.44 17.38
N PHE A 480 -6.97 -2.51 16.39
CA PHE A 480 -6.04 -2.53 15.27
C PHE A 480 -5.59 -1.13 14.84
N TYR A 481 -4.33 -1.06 14.36
CA TYR A 481 -3.74 0.13 13.78
C TYR A 481 -3.26 -0.15 12.36
N THR A 482 -3.58 0.75 11.42
CA THR A 482 -2.99 0.78 10.09
C THR A 482 -1.97 1.91 10.03
N ILE A 483 -0.68 1.62 9.88
CA ILE A 483 0.38 2.62 9.80
C ILE A 483 0.69 2.91 8.33
N LEU A 484 0.54 4.15 7.91
CA LEU A 484 0.87 4.58 6.56
C LEU A 484 2.27 5.17 6.49
N GLY A 485 3.11 4.58 5.64
CA GLY A 485 4.47 5.01 5.40
C GLY A 485 5.53 4.22 6.20
N GLY A 486 6.73 4.19 5.63
CA GLY A 486 7.88 3.50 6.19
C GLY A 486 8.44 4.18 7.45
N GLU A 487 9.54 3.65 7.97
CA GLU A 487 10.19 4.12 9.20
C GLU A 487 10.65 5.58 9.10
N ALA A 488 10.97 6.06 7.90
CA ALA A 488 11.30 7.45 7.65
C ALA A 488 10.13 8.41 7.93
N ALA A 489 8.88 7.95 7.82
CA ALA A 489 7.65 8.71 8.06
C ALA A 489 7.11 8.50 9.49
N VAL A 490 7.01 7.23 9.93
CA VAL A 490 6.54 6.83 11.26
C VAL A 490 7.51 5.77 11.79
N SER A 491 8.39 6.14 12.72
CA SER A 491 9.45 5.26 13.20
C SER A 491 8.93 4.08 14.04
N ASN A 492 9.76 3.07 14.20
CA ASN A 492 9.48 1.92 15.06
C ASN A 492 9.25 2.32 16.54
N ASN A 493 9.83 3.43 17.00
CA ASN A 493 9.51 3.98 18.33
C ASN A 493 8.01 4.32 18.49
N VAL A 494 7.36 4.77 17.42
CA VAL A 494 5.92 5.03 17.44
C VAL A 494 5.14 3.72 17.45
N LEU A 495 5.54 2.73 16.65
CA LEU A 495 4.91 1.40 16.65
C LEU A 495 5.00 0.75 18.02
N ASN A 496 6.23 0.70 18.59
CA ASN A 496 6.47 0.16 19.93
C ASN A 496 5.55 0.82 20.96
N LYS A 497 5.33 2.11 20.81
CA LYS A 497 4.45 2.86 21.72
C LYS A 497 2.98 2.53 21.50
N LEU A 498 2.52 2.42 20.26
CA LEU A 498 1.13 2.05 19.92
C LEU A 498 0.78 0.64 20.42
N ALA A 499 1.71 -0.29 20.31
CA ALA A 499 1.53 -1.66 20.80
C ALA A 499 1.35 -1.77 22.32
N THR A 500 1.65 -0.72 23.08
CA THR A 500 1.43 -0.69 24.54
C THR A 500 0.01 -0.24 24.94
N TYR A 501 -0.85 0.10 23.98
CA TYR A 501 -2.22 0.55 24.26
C TYR A 501 -3.24 -0.56 24.01
#